data_2daefaf1df18b0deca9a7dfcf11b8bdd
#
_entry.id   2daefaf1df18b0deca9a7dfcf11b8bdd
#
_cell.length_a   1.000
_cell.length_b   1.000
_cell.length_c   1.000
_cell.angle_alpha   90.00
_cell.angle_beta   90.00
_cell.angle_gamma   90.00
#
_symmetry.space_group_name_H-M   'P 1'
#
loop_
_entity.id
_entity.type
_entity.pdbx_description
1 polymer ?
#
loop_
_entity_poly.entity_id
_entity_poly.type
_entity_poly.pdbx_seq_one_letter_code
_entity_poly.pdbx_strand_id
1 'polypeptide(L)'
;LRSLIIGKMYTSADLAYYNQGDNLTYNIASSVDTSIESVLFPVMSSLQDYRAQVKNMTRRSIKTCTYIIAPVMMSTPFCAEPLVRLIFTENRLPCVLFLRVFCLGYVCWPIITANLNAAKAVGRSDLYLKCQLLNEGVCILLLLATFRVSVEAIAYGMLITNVVNQILDAQLNKKLIGYGYLEQMRDILPTLLLAAGAGLCM
;
A
#
# COMPACT_ATOMS: atom_id res chain seq x y z
N LEU A 1 -2.57 -8.82 -12.98
CA LEU A 1 -1.65 -8.76 -14.13
C LEU A 1 -0.29 -9.39 -13.80
N ARG A 2 0.33 -9.04 -12.66
CA ARG A 2 1.63 -9.58 -12.21
C ARG A 2 1.62 -11.11 -12.12
N SER A 3 0.63 -11.70 -11.48
CA SER A 3 0.49 -13.16 -11.33
C SER A 3 0.39 -13.90 -12.68
N LEU A 4 -0.26 -13.29 -13.69
CA LEU A 4 -0.35 -13.85 -15.05
C LEU A 4 1.03 -13.89 -15.75
N ILE A 5 1.81 -12.83 -15.59
CA ILE A 5 3.14 -12.75 -16.19
C ILE A 5 4.09 -13.73 -15.49
N ILE A 6 4.07 -13.80 -14.16
CA ILE A 6 4.89 -14.74 -13.40
C ILE A 6 4.51 -16.17 -13.78
N GLY A 7 3.22 -16.52 -13.85
CA GLY A 7 2.78 -17.86 -14.21
C GLY A 7 3.10 -18.29 -15.64
N LYS A 8 3.29 -17.32 -16.56
CA LYS A 8 3.66 -17.61 -17.96
C LYS A 8 5.17 -17.69 -18.19
N MET A 9 5.95 -16.92 -17.42
CA MET A 9 7.40 -16.73 -17.66
C MET A 9 8.28 -17.49 -16.67
N TYR A 10 7.76 -17.83 -15.50
CA TYR A 10 8.48 -18.46 -14.40
C TYR A 10 7.82 -19.78 -13.97
N THR A 11 8.32 -20.40 -12.92
CA THR A 11 7.79 -21.69 -12.46
C THR A 11 6.51 -21.54 -11.66
N SER A 12 5.68 -22.59 -11.61
CA SER A 12 4.48 -22.64 -10.78
C SER A 12 4.80 -22.49 -9.27
N ALA A 13 5.99 -22.91 -8.86
CA ALA A 13 6.48 -22.76 -7.50
C ALA A 13 6.74 -21.28 -7.15
N ASP A 14 7.41 -20.53 -8.05
CA ASP A 14 7.68 -19.11 -7.87
C ASP A 14 6.39 -18.31 -7.79
N LEU A 15 5.42 -18.63 -8.65
CA LEU A 15 4.09 -18.02 -8.60
C LEU A 15 3.39 -18.29 -7.27
N ALA A 16 3.50 -19.52 -6.75
CA ALA A 16 2.91 -19.88 -5.47
C ALA A 16 3.54 -19.09 -4.31
N TYR A 17 4.89 -18.98 -4.27
CA TYR A 17 5.61 -18.22 -3.25
C TYR A 17 5.28 -16.74 -3.29
N TYR A 18 5.25 -16.15 -4.48
CA TYR A 18 4.84 -14.76 -4.69
C TYR A 18 3.42 -14.51 -4.19
N ASN A 19 2.44 -15.31 -4.65
CA ASN A 19 1.05 -15.13 -4.27
C ASN A 19 0.78 -15.39 -2.79
N GLN A 20 1.50 -16.31 -2.15
CA GLN A 20 1.36 -16.55 -0.71
C GLN A 20 1.82 -15.36 0.12
N GLY A 21 2.99 -14.76 -0.23
CA GLY A 21 3.48 -13.57 0.42
C GLY A 21 2.54 -12.38 0.24
N ASP A 22 2.07 -12.18 -1.00
CA ASP A 22 1.14 -11.10 -1.34
C ASP A 22 -0.21 -11.24 -0.61
N ASN A 23 -0.86 -12.40 -0.71
CA ASN A 23 -2.16 -12.64 -0.11
C ASN A 23 -2.17 -12.48 1.42
N LEU A 24 -1.14 -13.00 2.10
CA LEU A 24 -1.06 -12.86 3.55
C LEU A 24 -0.97 -11.40 3.96
N THR A 25 -0.10 -10.65 3.31
CA THR A 25 0.11 -9.22 3.59
C THR A 25 -1.10 -8.39 3.18
N TYR A 26 -1.67 -8.68 2.01
CA TYR A 26 -2.88 -8.02 1.51
C TYR A 26 -4.07 -8.17 2.45
N ASN A 27 -4.33 -9.40 2.94
CA ASN A 27 -5.47 -9.66 3.83
C ASN A 27 -5.37 -8.88 5.13
N ILE A 28 -4.18 -8.74 5.70
CA ILE A 28 -3.96 -7.94 6.91
C ILE A 28 -4.22 -6.46 6.62
N ALA A 29 -3.62 -5.92 5.55
CA ALA A 29 -3.75 -4.51 5.19
C ALA A 29 -5.19 -4.14 4.82
N SER A 30 -5.84 -4.95 3.96
CA SER A 30 -7.18 -4.69 3.45
C SER A 30 -8.27 -4.75 4.53
N SER A 31 -8.13 -5.64 5.53
CA SER A 31 -9.11 -5.75 6.62
C SER A 31 -9.22 -4.45 7.43
N VAL A 32 -8.10 -3.80 7.70
CA VAL A 32 -8.09 -2.51 8.41
C VAL A 32 -8.60 -1.39 7.51
N ASP A 33 -8.13 -1.36 6.26
CA ASP A 33 -8.43 -0.31 5.31
C ASP A 33 -9.93 -0.25 4.96
N THR A 34 -10.52 -1.39 4.60
CA THR A 34 -11.95 -1.49 4.28
C THR A 34 -12.86 -1.15 5.46
N SER A 35 -12.45 -1.52 6.68
CA SER A 35 -13.21 -1.17 7.89
C SER A 35 -13.28 0.35 8.10
N ILE A 36 -12.17 1.04 7.86
CA ILE A 36 -12.09 2.49 8.01
C ILE A 36 -12.75 3.21 6.83
N GLU A 37 -12.56 2.72 5.61
CA GLU A 37 -13.15 3.28 4.40
C GLU A 37 -14.68 3.29 4.46
N SER A 38 -15.28 2.19 4.93
CA SER A 38 -16.74 2.06 5.03
C SER A 38 -17.40 3.13 5.91
N VAL A 39 -16.68 3.64 6.90
CA VAL A 39 -17.17 4.70 7.80
C VAL A 39 -16.80 6.09 7.28
N LEU A 40 -15.58 6.25 6.80
CA LEU A 40 -15.05 7.57 6.42
C LEU A 40 -15.58 8.09 5.09
N PHE A 41 -15.74 7.23 4.11
CA PHE A 41 -16.18 7.66 2.78
C PHE A 41 -17.57 8.33 2.77
N PRO A 42 -18.62 7.79 3.41
CA PRO A 42 -19.92 8.46 3.49
C PRO A 42 -19.85 9.84 4.18
N VAL A 43 -19.06 9.94 5.25
CA VAL A 43 -18.89 11.21 5.98
C VAL A 43 -18.11 12.22 5.15
N MET A 44 -17.07 11.80 4.45
CA MET A 44 -16.31 12.68 3.55
C MET A 44 -17.20 13.17 2.38
N SER A 45 -18.04 12.30 1.84
CA SER A 45 -18.96 12.63 0.75
C SER A 45 -20.04 13.64 1.18
N SER A 46 -20.55 13.55 2.43
CA SER A 46 -21.49 14.54 2.96
C SER A 46 -20.86 15.92 3.18
N LEU A 47 -19.55 16.02 3.22
CA LEU A 47 -18.78 17.25 3.44
C LEU A 47 -18.08 17.74 2.16
N GLN A 48 -18.49 17.28 0.98
CA GLN A 48 -17.82 17.56 -0.30
C GLN A 48 -17.61 19.05 -0.60
N ASP A 49 -18.53 19.90 -0.15
CA ASP A 49 -18.48 21.37 -0.36
C ASP A 49 -17.52 22.07 0.61
N TYR A 50 -17.13 21.38 1.69
CA TYR A 50 -16.26 21.93 2.74
C TYR A 50 -14.84 21.35 2.65
N ARG A 51 -14.06 21.81 1.70
CA ARG A 51 -12.69 21.29 1.41
C ARG A 51 -11.77 21.21 2.63
N ALA A 52 -11.88 22.17 3.56
CA ALA A 52 -11.07 22.16 4.78
C ALA A 52 -11.45 20.99 5.71
N GLN A 53 -12.72 20.63 5.76
CA GLN A 53 -13.19 19.50 6.57
C GLN A 53 -12.78 18.18 5.91
N VAL A 54 -12.90 18.05 4.59
CA VAL A 54 -12.41 16.88 3.84
C VAL A 54 -10.90 16.72 4.07
N LYS A 55 -10.10 17.79 4.00
CA LYS A 55 -8.66 17.75 4.31
C LYS A 55 -8.41 17.21 5.72
N ASN A 56 -9.08 17.73 6.72
CA ASN A 56 -8.89 17.30 8.11
C ASN A 56 -9.28 15.84 8.32
N MET A 57 -10.36 15.39 7.67
CA MET A 57 -10.77 13.98 7.73
C MET A 57 -9.77 13.06 7.03
N THR A 58 -9.31 13.41 5.83
CA THR A 58 -8.26 12.67 5.12
C THR A 58 -7.00 12.55 5.96
N ARG A 59 -6.56 13.66 6.56
CA ARG A 59 -5.40 13.71 7.44
C ARG A 59 -5.57 12.79 8.65
N ARG A 60 -6.74 12.82 9.29
CA ARG A 60 -7.07 11.98 10.44
C ARG A 60 -7.11 10.50 10.04
N SER A 61 -7.72 10.19 8.90
CA SER A 61 -7.75 8.84 8.34
C SER A 61 -6.36 8.28 8.13
N ILE A 62 -5.51 9.00 7.40
CA ILE A 62 -4.12 8.59 7.14
C ILE A 62 -3.39 8.31 8.45
N LYS A 63 -3.48 9.21 9.44
CA LYS A 63 -2.82 9.02 10.75
C LYS A 63 -3.32 7.79 11.48
N THR A 64 -4.64 7.62 11.56
CA THR A 64 -5.25 6.49 12.30
C THR A 64 -4.93 5.16 11.63
N CYS A 65 -5.11 5.06 10.29
CA CYS A 65 -4.82 3.83 9.56
C CYS A 65 -3.33 3.47 9.64
N THR A 66 -2.45 4.45 9.45
CA THR A 66 -1.00 4.22 9.53
C THR A 66 -0.59 3.82 10.95
N TYR A 67 -1.20 4.42 11.98
CA TYR A 67 -0.91 4.06 13.37
C TYR A 67 -1.25 2.60 13.69
N ILE A 68 -2.28 2.04 13.07
CA ILE A 68 -2.69 0.64 13.24
C ILE A 68 -1.85 -0.29 12.36
N ILE A 69 -1.67 0.05 11.08
CA ILE A 69 -1.05 -0.83 10.09
C ILE A 69 0.48 -0.83 10.22
N ALA A 70 1.12 0.32 10.49
CA ALA A 70 2.57 0.42 10.51
C ALA A 70 3.24 -0.51 11.54
N PRO A 71 2.79 -0.60 12.82
CA PRO A 71 3.38 -1.54 13.78
C PRO A 71 3.29 -2.99 13.30
N VAL A 72 2.14 -3.40 12.76
CA VAL A 72 1.92 -4.76 12.28
C VAL A 72 2.82 -5.06 11.07
N MET A 73 2.81 -4.19 10.07
CA MET A 73 3.58 -4.38 8.83
C MET A 73 5.09 -4.23 9.03
N MET A 74 5.52 -3.41 9.98
CA MET A 74 6.95 -3.24 10.28
C MET A 74 7.50 -4.33 11.20
N SER A 75 6.68 -4.96 12.05
CA SER A 75 7.09 -6.10 12.88
C SER A 75 7.05 -7.44 12.12
N THR A 76 6.10 -7.63 11.20
CA THR A 76 5.95 -8.87 10.42
C THR A 76 7.23 -9.31 9.69
N PRO A 77 8.05 -8.46 9.05
CA PRO A 77 9.30 -8.86 8.43
C PRO A 77 10.30 -9.53 9.36
N PHE A 78 10.32 -9.15 10.64
CA PHE A 78 11.21 -9.75 11.66
C PHE A 78 10.72 -11.12 12.11
N CYS A 79 9.40 -11.30 12.20
CA CYS A 79 8.76 -12.57 12.54
C CYS A 79 8.37 -13.40 11.29
N ALA A 80 8.79 -13.01 10.09
CA ALA A 80 8.35 -13.63 8.84
C ALA A 80 8.71 -15.11 8.75
N GLU A 81 9.90 -15.50 9.18
CA GLU A 81 10.35 -16.90 9.12
C GLU A 81 9.56 -17.81 10.07
N PRO A 82 9.44 -17.54 11.38
CA PRO A 82 8.61 -18.34 12.26
C PRO A 82 7.14 -18.33 11.84
N LEU A 83 6.62 -17.22 11.32
CA LEU A 83 5.25 -17.11 10.85
C LEU A 83 4.98 -18.00 9.63
N VAL A 84 5.91 -18.03 8.67
CA VAL A 84 5.82 -18.90 7.50
C VAL A 84 5.95 -20.37 7.89
N ARG A 85 6.83 -20.71 8.85
CA ARG A 85 6.93 -22.08 9.37
C ARG A 85 5.66 -22.56 10.09
N LEU A 86 4.99 -21.65 10.79
CA LEU A 86 3.77 -21.96 11.54
C LEU A 86 2.55 -22.12 10.61
N ILE A 87 2.38 -21.24 9.63
CA ILE A 87 1.21 -21.21 8.73
C ILE A 87 1.40 -22.15 7.53
N PHE A 88 2.63 -22.15 6.99
CA PHE A 88 3.00 -22.95 5.83
C PHE A 88 4.07 -23.96 6.24
N THR A 89 4.34 -25.00 5.60
CA THR A 89 5.36 -25.99 5.92
C THR A 89 6.78 -25.43 5.61
N GLU A 90 7.85 -26.06 6.14
CA GLU A 90 9.27 -25.68 5.91
C GLU A 90 9.64 -25.55 4.43
N ASN A 91 8.99 -26.30 3.55
CA ASN A 91 9.18 -26.22 2.09
C ASN A 91 8.78 -24.88 1.46
N ARG A 92 8.19 -23.96 2.24
CA ARG A 92 7.71 -22.64 1.79
C ARG A 92 8.58 -21.47 2.25
N LEU A 93 9.76 -21.73 2.79
CA LEU A 93 10.70 -20.70 3.24
C LEU A 93 11.04 -19.63 2.16
N PRO A 94 11.12 -19.94 0.85
CA PRO A 94 11.33 -18.89 -0.17
C PRO A 94 10.24 -17.79 -0.18
N CYS A 95 9.04 -18.07 0.37
CA CYS A 95 7.98 -17.08 0.52
C CYS A 95 8.35 -15.93 1.50
N VAL A 96 9.26 -16.16 2.44
CA VAL A 96 9.70 -15.19 3.46
C VAL A 96 10.22 -13.89 2.84
N LEU A 97 10.98 -14.00 1.76
CA LEU A 97 11.51 -12.82 1.05
C LEU A 97 10.35 -11.97 0.50
N PHE A 98 9.40 -12.60 -0.18
CA PHE A 98 8.23 -11.91 -0.73
C PHE A 98 7.38 -11.29 0.36
N LEU A 99 7.16 -12.01 1.48
CA LEU A 99 6.43 -11.49 2.63
C LEU A 99 7.09 -10.22 3.20
N ARG A 100 8.42 -10.23 3.37
CA ARG A 100 9.17 -9.05 3.85
C ARG A 100 9.02 -7.85 2.92
N VAL A 101 9.17 -8.08 1.62
CA VAL A 101 9.06 -7.01 0.60
C VAL A 101 7.64 -6.45 0.57
N PHE A 102 6.62 -7.31 0.59
CA PHE A 102 5.23 -6.86 0.54
C PHE A 102 4.80 -6.13 1.81
N CYS A 103 5.24 -6.56 2.99
CA CYS A 103 4.97 -5.82 4.23
C CYS A 103 5.42 -4.36 4.12
N LEU A 104 6.63 -4.12 3.61
CA LEU A 104 7.13 -2.75 3.40
C LEU A 104 6.29 -1.97 2.37
N GLY A 105 5.81 -2.63 1.33
CA GLY A 105 4.94 -2.02 0.32
C GLY A 105 3.56 -1.65 0.85
N TYR A 106 2.96 -2.53 1.64
CA TYR A 106 1.61 -2.34 2.17
C TYR A 106 1.52 -1.34 3.33
N VAL A 107 2.63 -0.93 3.95
CA VAL A 107 2.65 0.21 4.89
C VAL A 107 2.10 1.49 4.24
N CYS A 108 2.35 1.69 2.93
CA CYS A 108 1.88 2.87 2.19
C CYS A 108 0.41 2.78 1.75
N TRP A 109 -0.21 1.61 1.84
CA TRP A 109 -1.57 1.37 1.34
C TRP A 109 -2.63 2.33 1.90
N PRO A 110 -2.72 2.56 3.23
CA PRO A 110 -3.73 3.45 3.79
C PRO A 110 -3.64 4.88 3.28
N ILE A 111 -2.42 5.31 2.92
CA ILE A 111 -2.19 6.66 2.42
C ILE A 111 -2.77 6.79 1.01
N ILE A 112 -2.52 5.79 0.17
CA ILE A 112 -3.02 5.72 -1.20
C ILE A 112 -4.56 5.70 -1.18
N THR A 113 -5.16 4.83 -0.39
CA THR A 113 -6.62 4.67 -0.29
C THR A 113 -7.30 5.93 0.24
N ALA A 114 -6.78 6.53 1.31
CA ALA A 114 -7.33 7.77 1.86
C ALA A 114 -7.25 8.94 0.87
N ASN A 115 -6.16 9.03 0.10
CA ASN A 115 -5.99 10.04 -0.93
C ASN A 115 -7.00 9.86 -2.08
N LEU A 116 -7.20 8.63 -2.53
CA LEU A 116 -8.17 8.31 -3.59
C LEU A 116 -9.62 8.54 -3.11
N ASN A 117 -9.93 8.21 -1.86
CA ASN A 117 -11.26 8.45 -1.28
C ASN A 117 -11.57 9.94 -1.13
N ALA A 118 -10.58 10.76 -0.78
CA ALA A 118 -10.73 12.20 -0.77
C ALA A 118 -11.07 12.77 -2.17
N ALA A 119 -10.40 12.29 -3.22
CA ALA A 119 -10.67 12.69 -4.59
C ALA A 119 -12.08 12.29 -5.06
N LYS A 120 -12.52 11.06 -4.70
CA LYS A 120 -13.89 10.58 -4.94
C LYS A 120 -14.92 11.42 -4.19
N ALA A 121 -14.69 11.71 -2.91
CA ALA A 121 -15.61 12.45 -2.05
C ALA A 121 -15.85 13.89 -2.51
N VAL A 122 -14.82 14.55 -3.07
CA VAL A 122 -14.94 15.91 -3.64
C VAL A 122 -15.70 15.93 -4.98
N GLY A 123 -16.14 14.77 -5.49
CA GLY A 123 -16.90 14.68 -6.74
C GLY A 123 -16.08 14.89 -8.02
N ARG A 124 -14.74 14.93 -7.93
CA ARG A 124 -13.84 15.11 -9.08
C ARG A 124 -13.40 13.77 -9.66
N SER A 125 -14.39 12.96 -10.08
CA SER A 125 -14.15 11.64 -10.69
C SER A 125 -13.30 11.70 -11.97
N ASP A 126 -13.31 12.82 -12.67
CA ASP A 126 -12.44 13.10 -13.84
C ASP A 126 -10.96 13.07 -13.47
N LEU A 127 -10.59 13.72 -12.38
CA LEU A 127 -9.22 13.74 -11.89
C LEU A 127 -8.81 12.43 -11.25
N TYR A 128 -9.73 11.81 -10.50
CA TYR A 128 -9.53 10.47 -9.98
C TYR A 128 -9.21 9.46 -11.10
N LEU A 129 -10.01 9.44 -12.17
CA LEU A 129 -9.79 8.52 -13.29
C LEU A 129 -8.44 8.76 -13.97
N LYS A 130 -8.06 10.02 -14.21
CA LYS A 130 -6.76 10.36 -14.79
C LYS A 130 -5.59 9.90 -13.93
N CYS A 131 -5.70 10.10 -12.60
CA CYS A 131 -4.67 9.67 -11.67
C CYS A 131 -4.57 8.13 -11.64
N GLN A 132 -5.71 7.43 -11.63
CA GLN A 132 -5.74 5.97 -11.66
C GLN A 132 -5.13 5.40 -12.96
N LEU A 133 -5.41 6.01 -14.11
CA LEU A 133 -4.80 5.61 -15.37
C LEU A 133 -3.28 5.84 -15.39
N LEU A 134 -2.80 6.93 -14.78
CA LEU A 134 -1.37 7.18 -14.64
C LEU A 134 -0.72 6.14 -13.70
N ASN A 135 -1.35 5.83 -12.57
CA ASN A 135 -0.87 4.83 -11.62
C ASN A 135 -0.77 3.45 -12.27
N GLU A 136 -1.80 3.05 -13.04
CA GLU A 136 -1.77 1.78 -13.80
C GLU A 136 -0.71 1.80 -14.90
N GLY A 137 -0.53 2.92 -15.59
CA GLY A 137 0.52 3.10 -16.59
C GLY A 137 1.92 2.91 -15.98
N VAL A 138 2.20 3.51 -14.84
CA VAL A 138 3.46 3.33 -14.09
C VAL A 138 3.63 1.86 -13.67
N CYS A 139 2.57 1.22 -13.17
CA CYS A 139 2.58 -0.17 -12.79
C CYS A 139 2.96 -1.09 -13.97
N ILE A 140 2.36 -0.88 -15.14
CA ILE A 140 2.63 -1.66 -16.35
C ILE A 140 4.07 -1.42 -16.83
N LEU A 141 4.53 -0.17 -16.83
CA LEU A 141 5.87 0.19 -17.30
C LEU A 141 6.95 -0.46 -16.40
N LEU A 142 6.82 -0.37 -15.08
CA LEU A 142 7.75 -1.00 -14.14
C LEU A 142 7.69 -2.52 -14.24
N LEU A 143 6.50 -3.09 -14.44
CA LEU A 143 6.35 -4.52 -14.65
C LEU A 143 7.08 -4.98 -15.93
N LEU A 144 6.95 -4.23 -17.03
CA LEU A 144 7.65 -4.49 -18.29
C LEU A 144 9.17 -4.31 -18.16
N ALA A 145 9.65 -3.49 -17.25
CA ALA A 145 11.08 -3.33 -16.99
C ALA A 145 11.64 -4.49 -16.13
N THR A 146 10.84 -5.05 -15.23
CA THR A 146 11.30 -6.02 -14.22
C THR A 146 11.01 -7.48 -14.58
N PHE A 147 10.03 -7.76 -15.46
CA PHE A 147 9.56 -9.13 -15.75
C PHE A 147 10.62 -10.06 -16.37
N ARG A 148 11.68 -9.51 -16.98
CA ARG A 148 12.78 -10.30 -17.56
C ARG A 148 13.94 -10.56 -16.62
N VAL A 149 13.96 -9.89 -15.46
CA VAL A 149 15.10 -9.96 -14.54
C VAL A 149 14.93 -11.11 -13.56
N SER A 150 13.89 -11.04 -12.71
CA SER A 150 13.57 -12.10 -11.73
C SER A 150 12.19 -11.84 -11.12
N VAL A 151 11.62 -12.86 -10.45
CA VAL A 151 10.37 -12.71 -9.67
C VAL A 151 10.57 -11.76 -8.49
N GLU A 152 11.75 -11.76 -7.89
CA GLU A 152 12.14 -10.83 -6.83
C GLU A 152 12.16 -9.38 -7.34
N ALA A 153 12.69 -9.15 -8.55
CA ALA A 153 12.67 -7.82 -9.17
C ALA A 153 11.24 -7.31 -9.40
N ILE A 154 10.28 -8.20 -9.70
CA ILE A 154 8.86 -7.84 -9.81
C ILE A 154 8.31 -7.41 -8.44
N ALA A 155 8.69 -8.09 -7.35
CA ALA A 155 8.28 -7.72 -6.00
C ALA A 155 8.86 -6.36 -5.58
N TYR A 156 10.14 -6.11 -5.82
CA TYR A 156 10.74 -4.78 -5.59
C TYR A 156 10.14 -3.70 -6.49
N GLY A 157 9.79 -4.04 -7.73
CA GLY A 157 9.07 -3.16 -8.64
C GLY A 157 7.71 -2.70 -8.06
N MET A 158 7.05 -3.55 -7.25
CA MET A 158 5.84 -3.16 -6.53
C MET A 158 6.11 -2.08 -5.48
N LEU A 159 7.20 -2.16 -4.72
CA LEU A 159 7.57 -1.11 -3.76
C LEU A 159 7.74 0.23 -4.46
N ILE A 160 8.48 0.25 -5.57
CA ILE A 160 8.71 1.47 -6.35
C ILE A 160 7.38 2.00 -6.87
N THR A 161 6.51 1.13 -7.41
CA THR A 161 5.17 1.51 -7.87
C THR A 161 4.37 2.18 -6.77
N ASN A 162 4.33 1.61 -5.56
CA ASN A 162 3.56 2.15 -4.44
C ASN A 162 4.07 3.54 -4.01
N VAL A 163 5.39 3.74 -3.98
CA VAL A 163 5.99 5.05 -3.66
C VAL A 163 5.64 6.09 -4.74
N VAL A 164 5.74 5.73 -6.01
CA VAL A 164 5.39 6.64 -7.11
C VAL A 164 3.89 6.97 -7.09
N ASN A 165 3.02 5.99 -6.91
CA ASN A 165 1.58 6.20 -6.79
C ASN A 165 1.24 7.12 -5.63
N GLN A 166 1.87 6.93 -4.47
CA GLN A 166 1.69 7.80 -3.30
C GLN A 166 2.05 9.26 -3.62
N ILE A 167 3.13 9.50 -4.36
CA ILE A 167 3.53 10.86 -4.76
C ILE A 167 2.50 11.46 -5.72
N LEU A 168 2.04 10.70 -6.71
CA LEU A 168 1.04 11.15 -7.69
C LEU A 168 -0.29 11.47 -7.02
N ASP A 169 -0.80 10.60 -6.16
CA ASP A 169 -2.06 10.77 -5.44
C ASP A 169 -1.99 11.95 -4.46
N ALA A 170 -0.85 12.14 -3.79
CA ALA A 170 -0.64 13.29 -2.91
C ALA A 170 -0.56 14.62 -3.68
N GLN A 171 0.00 14.63 -4.90
CA GLN A 171 -0.01 15.83 -5.76
C GLN A 171 -1.43 16.17 -6.24
N LEU A 172 -2.25 15.15 -6.55
CA LEU A 172 -3.66 15.34 -6.86
C LEU A 172 -4.38 16.01 -5.68
N ASN A 173 -4.21 15.48 -4.48
CA ASN A 173 -4.84 16.03 -3.27
C ASN A 173 -4.33 17.41 -2.86
N LYS A 174 -3.08 17.73 -3.17
CA LYS A 174 -2.57 19.10 -3.01
C LYS A 174 -3.38 20.09 -3.85
N LYS A 175 -3.77 19.71 -5.07
CA LYS A 175 -4.61 20.57 -5.94
C LYS A 175 -6.07 20.61 -5.50
N LEU A 176 -6.63 19.52 -4.96
CA LEU A 176 -8.05 19.41 -4.61
C LEU A 176 -8.36 19.99 -3.23
N ILE A 177 -7.60 19.61 -2.20
CA ILE A 177 -7.86 19.92 -0.79
C ILE A 177 -6.69 20.62 -0.09
N GLY A 178 -5.59 20.91 -0.81
CA GLY A 178 -4.41 21.56 -0.23
C GLY A 178 -3.61 20.66 0.73
N TYR A 179 -3.64 19.33 0.55
CA TYR A 179 -2.93 18.37 1.39
C TYR A 179 -1.85 17.65 0.57
N GLY A 180 -0.64 18.21 0.59
CA GLY A 180 0.47 17.75 -0.24
C GLY A 180 1.32 16.64 0.39
N TYR A 181 2.19 16.03 -0.43
CA TYR A 181 3.06 14.91 -0.04
C TYR A 181 3.93 15.19 1.19
N LEU A 182 4.58 16.36 1.27
CA LEU A 182 5.44 16.71 2.41
C LEU A 182 4.67 16.80 3.72
N GLU A 183 3.44 17.34 3.68
CA GLU A 183 2.57 17.43 4.85
C GLU A 183 2.13 16.02 5.30
N GLN A 184 1.81 15.14 4.33
CA GLN A 184 1.48 13.73 4.61
C GLN A 184 2.67 13.00 5.23
N MET A 185 3.86 13.15 4.66
CA MET A 185 5.08 12.53 5.20
C MET A 185 5.38 12.99 6.63
N ARG A 186 5.27 14.30 6.90
CA ARG A 186 5.47 14.85 8.25
C ARG A 186 4.49 14.28 9.27
N ASP A 187 3.25 14.02 8.84
CA ASP A 187 2.20 13.46 9.69
C ASP A 187 2.40 11.97 10.02
N ILE A 188 3.05 11.23 9.12
CA ILE A 188 3.21 9.77 9.23
C ILE A 188 4.58 9.38 9.79
N LEU A 189 5.61 10.17 9.52
CA LEU A 189 7.00 9.88 9.89
C LEU A 189 7.17 9.49 11.37
N PRO A 190 6.56 10.18 12.35
CA PRO A 190 6.68 9.78 13.76
C PRO A 190 6.17 8.34 14.00
N THR A 191 5.05 7.98 13.38
CA THR A 191 4.46 6.64 13.52
C THR A 191 5.35 5.58 12.87
N LEU A 192 5.90 5.86 11.69
CA LEU A 192 6.81 4.94 11.01
C LEU A 192 8.10 4.73 11.79
N LEU A 193 8.67 5.78 12.37
CA LEU A 193 9.89 5.67 13.19
C LEU A 193 9.64 4.86 14.46
N LEU A 194 8.51 5.08 15.13
CA LEU A 194 8.13 4.29 16.31
C LEU A 194 7.90 2.82 15.94
N ALA A 195 7.20 2.55 14.84
CA ALA A 195 6.95 1.20 14.37
C ALA A 195 8.23 0.47 13.96
N ALA A 196 9.15 1.18 13.26
CA ALA A 196 10.45 0.63 12.90
C ALA A 196 11.31 0.33 14.14
N GLY A 197 11.32 1.24 15.13
CA GLY A 197 12.02 1.04 16.41
C GLY A 197 11.47 -0.17 17.18
N ALA A 198 10.15 -0.32 17.25
CA ALA A 198 9.52 -1.47 17.89
C ALA A 198 9.85 -2.79 17.17
N GLY A 199 9.87 -2.78 15.82
CA GLY A 199 10.26 -3.95 15.03
C GLY A 199 11.72 -4.37 15.21
N LEU A 200 12.64 -3.41 15.41
CA LEU A 200 14.06 -3.69 15.65
C LEU A 200 14.34 -4.23 17.07
N CYS A 201 13.42 -4.03 18.02
CA CYS A 201 13.55 -4.56 19.38
C CYS A 201 13.00 -6.00 19.51
N MET A 202 12.41 -6.55 18.46
CA MET A 202 11.93 -7.95 18.39
C MET A 202 12.97 -8.87 17.80
#